data_82f9969ebb3f6f33243814cc944f5850
#
_entry.id   82f9969ebb3f6f33243814cc944f5850
#
_cell.length_a   1.000
_cell.length_b   1.000
_cell.length_c   1.000
_cell.angle_alpha   90.00
_cell.angle_beta   90.00
_cell.angle_gamma   90.00
#
_symmetry.space_group_name_H-M   'P 1'
#
loop_
_entity.id
_entity.type
_entity.pdbx_description
1 polymer ?
#
loop_
_entity_poly.entity_id
_entity_poly.type
_entity_poly.pdbx_seq_one_letter_code
_entity_poly.pdbx_strand_id
1 'polypeptide(L)'
;TKEMAIAVQLEMLNEKDSILMMYANTVDFGSNAFGIKTAAKTYFNKAPSELKIEESAVLVGLLKATSTYNPRINPKRSLERRNLVLRNIYEHRREMEKHFGHAAIKTKAQLDSLLKTPLELNFSVESAYDGKALYFRQAVAEYIKENCPQLDPYTDGLKIYTTLDSRMQRYAEEAVNEQMKKVQQSFDNHWRGIGDPWRDEKGNLIPGFIERIASTTEAYQILKARFP
;
A
#
# COMPACT_ATOMS: atom_id res chain seq x y z
N THR A 1 27.30 -13.37 15.05
CA THR A 1 25.86 -13.17 15.29
C THR A 1 25.06 -14.10 14.39
N LYS A 2 23.83 -14.48 14.77
CA LYS A 2 22.97 -15.37 13.97
C LYS A 2 22.73 -14.82 12.56
N GLU A 3 22.55 -13.52 12.43
CA GLU A 3 22.35 -12.84 11.14
C GLU A 3 23.48 -13.05 10.15
N MET A 4 24.74 -12.98 10.61
CA MET A 4 25.90 -13.23 9.74
C MET A 4 25.92 -14.69 9.21
N ALA A 5 25.60 -15.66 10.08
CA ALA A 5 25.53 -17.06 9.67
C ALA A 5 24.41 -17.30 8.64
N ILE A 6 23.23 -16.68 8.85
CA ILE A 6 22.11 -16.75 7.91
C ILE A 6 22.47 -16.06 6.57
N ALA A 7 23.14 -14.90 6.60
CA ALA A 7 23.57 -14.21 5.39
C ALA A 7 24.55 -15.03 4.55
N VAL A 8 25.54 -15.66 5.19
CA VAL A 8 26.48 -16.56 4.51
C VAL A 8 25.75 -17.77 3.92
N GLN A 9 24.83 -18.37 4.67
CA GLN A 9 24.04 -19.52 4.21
C GLN A 9 23.14 -19.14 3.03
N LEU A 10 22.50 -17.95 3.05
CA LEU A 10 21.71 -17.41 1.94
C LEU A 10 22.56 -17.26 0.67
N GLU A 11 23.75 -16.67 0.79
CA GLU A 11 24.66 -16.44 -0.34
C GLU A 11 25.24 -17.74 -0.90
N MET A 12 25.45 -18.76 -0.05
CA MET A 12 25.91 -20.08 -0.50
C MET A 12 24.83 -20.89 -1.23
N LEU A 13 23.56 -20.70 -0.90
CA LEU A 13 22.44 -21.49 -1.41
C LEU A 13 21.68 -20.83 -2.56
N ASN A 14 21.87 -19.52 -2.78
CA ASN A 14 21.09 -18.76 -3.75
C ASN A 14 21.99 -17.85 -4.59
N GLU A 15 21.60 -17.65 -5.83
CA GLU A 15 22.19 -16.64 -6.70
C GLU A 15 21.79 -15.22 -6.24
N LYS A 16 22.64 -14.22 -6.52
CA LYS A 16 22.42 -12.83 -6.10
C LYS A 16 21.08 -12.28 -6.58
N ASP A 17 20.65 -12.61 -7.78
CA ASP A 17 19.38 -12.18 -8.35
C ASP A 17 18.18 -12.78 -7.58
N SER A 18 18.32 -14.04 -7.15
CA SER A 18 17.30 -14.70 -6.30
C SER A 18 17.19 -14.04 -4.94
N ILE A 19 18.32 -13.69 -4.32
CA ILE A 19 18.35 -12.96 -3.04
C ILE A 19 17.68 -11.58 -3.19
N LEU A 20 18.03 -10.85 -4.25
CA LEU A 20 17.44 -9.55 -4.54
C LEU A 20 15.93 -9.65 -4.79
N MET A 21 15.49 -10.67 -5.52
CA MET A 21 14.07 -10.94 -5.76
C MET A 21 13.32 -11.25 -4.47
N MET A 22 13.87 -12.08 -3.60
CA MET A 22 13.27 -12.38 -2.28
C MET A 22 13.17 -11.11 -1.43
N TYR A 23 14.22 -10.30 -1.39
CA TYR A 23 14.24 -9.02 -0.70
C TYR A 23 13.17 -8.07 -1.24
N ALA A 24 13.13 -7.85 -2.55
CA ALA A 24 12.18 -6.95 -3.18
C ALA A 24 10.71 -7.38 -2.98
N ASN A 25 10.45 -8.70 -2.85
CA ASN A 25 9.11 -9.23 -2.63
C ASN A 25 8.65 -9.21 -1.16
N THR A 26 9.58 -8.96 -0.22
CA THR A 26 9.26 -9.04 1.22
C THR A 26 9.35 -7.70 1.93
N VAL A 27 10.22 -6.80 1.46
CA VAL A 27 10.53 -5.56 2.17
C VAL A 27 9.33 -4.61 2.24
N ASP A 28 9.22 -3.88 3.35
CA ASP A 28 8.21 -2.84 3.55
C ASP A 28 8.58 -1.56 2.78
N PHE A 29 7.68 -1.13 1.90
CA PHE A 29 7.76 0.15 1.17
C PHE A 29 6.93 1.27 1.82
N GLY A 30 6.43 1.08 3.03
CA GLY A 30 5.53 2.01 3.70
C GLY A 30 4.10 1.97 3.16
N SER A 31 3.18 2.68 3.83
CA SER A 31 1.75 2.68 3.48
C SER A 31 1.13 1.28 3.42
N ASN A 32 1.58 0.34 4.27
CA ASN A 32 1.22 -1.08 4.28
C ASN A 32 1.54 -1.83 2.97
N ALA A 33 2.46 -1.32 2.16
CA ALA A 33 2.86 -1.95 0.91
C ALA A 33 4.08 -2.85 1.13
N PHE A 34 3.84 -4.12 1.44
CA PHE A 34 4.87 -5.15 1.54
C PHE A 34 5.13 -5.79 0.19
N GLY A 35 6.39 -5.78 -0.22
CA GLY A 35 6.86 -6.27 -1.51
C GLY A 35 6.61 -5.33 -2.68
N ILE A 36 7.45 -5.48 -3.71
CA ILE A 36 7.48 -4.60 -4.89
C ILE A 36 6.16 -4.59 -5.68
N LYS A 37 5.45 -5.73 -5.73
CA LYS A 37 4.17 -5.84 -6.43
C LYS A 37 3.11 -4.95 -5.77
N THR A 38 2.97 -5.05 -4.46
CA THR A 38 2.04 -4.23 -3.67
C THR A 38 2.44 -2.76 -3.73
N ALA A 39 3.74 -2.46 -3.62
CA ALA A 39 4.24 -1.09 -3.70
C ALA A 39 3.96 -0.44 -5.07
N ALA A 40 4.24 -1.13 -6.18
CA ALA A 40 3.94 -0.64 -7.52
C ALA A 40 2.44 -0.36 -7.70
N LYS A 41 1.60 -1.24 -7.19
CA LYS A 41 0.14 -1.08 -7.21
C LYS A 41 -0.30 0.08 -6.33
N THR A 42 0.21 0.17 -5.09
CA THR A 42 -0.17 1.20 -4.11
C THR A 42 0.21 2.61 -4.58
N TYR A 43 1.44 2.81 -5.05
CA TYR A 43 1.93 4.15 -5.37
C TYR A 43 1.62 4.59 -6.80
N PHE A 44 1.55 3.66 -7.75
CA PHE A 44 1.44 3.97 -9.18
C PHE A 44 0.28 3.28 -9.88
N ASN A 45 -0.46 2.39 -9.19
CA ASN A 45 -1.54 1.57 -9.75
C ASN A 45 -1.10 0.77 -10.99
N LYS A 46 0.13 0.23 -10.97
CA LYS A 46 0.79 -0.50 -12.05
C LYS A 46 1.31 -1.85 -11.59
N ALA A 47 1.51 -2.77 -12.54
CA ALA A 47 2.35 -3.95 -12.30
C ALA A 47 3.84 -3.53 -12.25
N PRO A 48 4.72 -4.28 -11.55
CA PRO A 48 6.16 -3.97 -11.49
C PRO A 48 6.83 -3.83 -12.86
N SER A 49 6.40 -4.63 -13.85
CA SER A 49 6.90 -4.60 -15.23
C SER A 49 6.50 -3.34 -16.02
N GLU A 50 5.48 -2.61 -15.55
CA GLU A 50 4.97 -1.39 -16.18
C GLU A 50 5.53 -0.11 -15.56
N LEU A 51 6.34 -0.26 -14.50
CA LEU A 51 6.96 0.88 -13.85
C LEU A 51 7.97 1.56 -14.77
N LYS A 52 7.86 2.88 -14.85
CA LYS A 52 8.89 3.71 -15.46
C LYS A 52 10.14 3.77 -14.56
N ILE A 53 11.27 4.13 -15.14
CA ILE A 53 12.53 4.20 -14.39
C ILE A 53 12.48 5.21 -13.23
N GLU A 54 11.83 6.35 -13.42
CA GLU A 54 11.62 7.35 -12.37
C GLU A 54 10.69 6.86 -11.26
N GLU A 55 9.69 6.05 -11.58
CA GLU A 55 8.78 5.43 -10.61
C GLU A 55 9.51 4.34 -9.80
N SER A 56 10.28 3.50 -10.48
CA SER A 56 11.14 2.51 -9.81
C SER A 56 12.15 3.17 -8.88
N ALA A 57 12.73 4.31 -9.28
CA ALA A 57 13.66 5.07 -8.45
C ALA A 57 13.00 5.65 -7.19
N VAL A 58 11.70 5.99 -7.23
CA VAL A 58 10.93 6.38 -6.03
C VAL A 58 10.84 5.21 -5.06
N LEU A 59 10.46 4.02 -5.55
CA LEU A 59 10.33 2.83 -4.69
C LEU A 59 11.67 2.44 -4.06
N VAL A 60 12.75 2.44 -4.84
CA VAL A 60 14.11 2.21 -4.30
C VAL A 60 14.48 3.28 -3.26
N GLY A 61 14.09 4.54 -3.52
CA GLY A 61 14.30 5.64 -2.58
C GLY A 61 13.62 5.45 -1.23
N LEU A 62 12.42 4.87 -1.22
CA LEU A 62 11.63 4.56 -0.03
C LEU A 62 12.34 3.59 0.93
N LEU A 63 13.11 2.63 0.40
CA LEU A 63 13.80 1.62 1.20
C LEU A 63 14.80 2.21 2.21
N LYS A 64 15.27 3.43 2.00
CA LYS A 64 16.15 4.10 2.96
C LYS A 64 15.44 4.48 4.26
N ALA A 65 14.20 4.99 4.15
CA ALA A 65 13.34 5.31 5.29
C ALA A 65 11.92 5.53 4.77
N THR A 66 11.06 4.55 4.95
CA THR A 66 9.71 4.48 4.38
C THR A 66 8.74 5.59 4.84
N SER A 67 8.98 6.20 6.01
CA SER A 67 8.22 7.37 6.48
C SER A 67 8.77 8.67 5.91
N THR A 68 10.11 8.86 5.95
CA THR A 68 10.78 10.11 5.58
C THR A 68 10.70 10.40 4.10
N TYR A 69 10.83 9.36 3.27
CA TYR A 69 10.84 9.46 1.82
C TYR A 69 9.53 9.02 1.18
N ASN A 70 8.46 8.89 1.97
CA ASN A 70 7.15 8.54 1.45
C ASN A 70 6.65 9.66 0.53
N PRO A 71 6.37 9.36 -0.75
CA PRO A 71 5.99 10.37 -1.73
C PRO A 71 4.62 11.00 -1.45
N ARG A 72 3.75 10.30 -0.70
CA ARG A 72 2.46 10.81 -0.26
C ARG A 72 2.59 11.80 0.88
N ILE A 73 3.49 11.51 1.84
CA ILE A 73 3.65 12.31 3.07
C ILE A 73 4.64 13.45 2.83
N ASN A 74 5.77 13.15 2.20
CA ASN A 74 6.89 14.06 2.00
C ASN A 74 7.33 14.12 0.53
N PRO A 75 6.51 14.67 -0.40
CA PRO A 75 6.79 14.64 -1.84
C PRO A 75 8.12 15.30 -2.21
N LYS A 76 8.52 16.39 -1.55
CA LYS A 76 9.81 17.07 -1.80
C LYS A 76 10.99 16.16 -1.47
N ARG A 77 11.02 15.56 -0.28
CA ARG A 77 12.10 14.65 0.13
C ARG A 77 12.13 13.38 -0.72
N SER A 78 10.96 12.87 -1.10
CA SER A 78 10.85 11.74 -2.02
C SER A 78 11.45 12.07 -3.38
N LEU A 79 11.15 13.26 -3.94
CA LEU A 79 11.71 13.74 -5.20
C LEU A 79 13.24 13.86 -5.15
N GLU A 80 13.77 14.46 -4.09
CA GLU A 80 15.23 14.57 -3.87
C GLU A 80 15.89 13.19 -3.80
N ARG A 81 15.27 12.26 -3.07
CA ARG A 81 15.77 10.89 -2.93
C ARG A 81 15.70 10.12 -4.24
N ARG A 82 14.59 10.22 -4.99
CA ARG A 82 14.46 9.69 -6.36
C ARG A 82 15.59 10.20 -7.26
N ASN A 83 15.83 11.50 -7.23
CA ASN A 83 16.85 12.13 -8.06
C ASN A 83 18.27 11.64 -7.71
N LEU A 84 18.54 11.37 -6.42
CA LEU A 84 19.79 10.74 -5.99
C LEU A 84 19.90 9.32 -6.56
N VAL A 85 18.85 8.51 -6.50
CA VAL A 85 18.83 7.16 -7.06
C VAL A 85 19.08 7.19 -8.56
N LEU A 86 18.43 8.10 -9.31
CA LEU A 86 18.63 8.24 -10.76
C LEU A 86 20.10 8.63 -11.11
N ARG A 87 20.72 9.50 -10.32
CA ARG A 87 22.15 9.84 -10.50
C ARG A 87 23.04 8.62 -10.25
N ASN A 88 22.80 7.87 -9.18
CA ASN A 88 23.56 6.65 -8.89
C ASN A 88 23.43 5.61 -10.03
N ILE A 89 22.23 5.43 -10.58
CA ILE A 89 22.02 4.56 -11.75
C ILE A 89 22.87 5.01 -12.94
N TYR A 90 22.93 6.31 -13.21
CA TYR A 90 23.73 6.84 -14.30
C TYR A 90 25.24 6.74 -14.03
N GLU A 91 25.69 7.00 -12.83
CA GLU A 91 27.09 6.88 -12.42
C GLU A 91 27.60 5.45 -12.60
N HIS A 92 26.81 4.46 -12.20
CA HIS A 92 27.15 3.03 -12.29
C HIS A 92 26.69 2.36 -13.60
N ARG A 93 26.32 3.12 -14.61
CA ARG A 93 25.76 2.59 -15.88
C ARG A 93 26.67 1.57 -16.59
N ARG A 94 28.00 1.74 -16.51
CA ARG A 94 28.95 0.82 -17.13
C ARG A 94 28.98 -0.53 -16.43
N GLU A 95 28.86 -0.54 -15.12
CA GLU A 95 28.78 -1.76 -14.31
C GLU A 95 27.44 -2.47 -14.56
N MET A 96 26.36 -1.72 -14.65
CA MET A 96 25.05 -2.26 -15.01
C MET A 96 25.04 -2.87 -16.42
N GLU A 97 25.66 -2.20 -17.39
CA GLU A 97 25.78 -2.72 -18.76
C GLU A 97 26.60 -4.01 -18.80
N LYS A 98 27.67 -4.08 -18.01
CA LYS A 98 28.52 -5.30 -17.90
C LYS A 98 27.75 -6.46 -17.23
N HIS A 99 26.91 -6.17 -16.23
CA HIS A 99 26.25 -7.21 -15.43
C HIS A 99 24.91 -7.65 -16.04
N PHE A 100 24.10 -6.71 -16.54
CA PHE A 100 22.75 -6.96 -17.06
C PHE A 100 22.64 -6.87 -18.58
N GLY A 101 23.73 -6.59 -19.29
CA GLY A 101 23.73 -6.41 -20.76
C GLY A 101 23.12 -5.10 -21.24
N HIS A 102 22.60 -4.26 -20.34
CA HIS A 102 22.05 -2.94 -20.68
C HIS A 102 22.14 -1.98 -19.48
N ALA A 103 22.25 -0.69 -19.78
CA ALA A 103 22.14 0.37 -18.80
C ALA A 103 20.75 1.03 -18.90
N ALA A 104 20.08 1.20 -17.77
CA ALA A 104 18.76 1.82 -17.72
C ALA A 104 18.79 3.31 -18.11
N ILE A 105 19.88 4.04 -17.78
CA ILE A 105 20.14 5.42 -18.20
C ILE A 105 21.50 5.46 -18.92
N LYS A 106 21.45 5.70 -20.23
CA LYS A 106 22.65 5.64 -21.10
C LYS A 106 23.37 6.98 -21.22
N THR A 107 22.61 8.07 -21.30
CA THR A 107 23.16 9.40 -21.59
C THR A 107 22.83 10.42 -20.51
N LYS A 108 23.67 11.45 -20.41
CA LYS A 108 23.43 12.57 -19.50
C LYS A 108 22.14 13.33 -19.84
N ALA A 109 21.84 13.49 -21.12
CA ALA A 109 20.61 14.13 -21.58
C ALA A 109 19.34 13.38 -21.11
N GLN A 110 19.40 12.03 -21.13
CA GLN A 110 18.33 11.19 -20.59
C GLN A 110 18.20 11.38 -19.07
N LEU A 111 19.31 11.41 -18.32
CA LEU A 111 19.30 11.70 -16.90
C LEU A 111 18.68 13.08 -16.61
N ASP A 112 19.12 14.13 -17.32
CA ASP A 112 18.66 15.50 -17.12
C ASP A 112 17.15 15.64 -17.41
N SER A 113 16.62 14.89 -18.37
CA SER A 113 15.19 14.79 -18.65
C SER A 113 14.46 14.14 -17.50
N LEU A 114 14.94 12.98 -17.00
CA LEU A 114 14.31 12.25 -15.88
C LEU A 114 14.32 13.07 -14.58
N LEU A 115 15.38 13.84 -14.31
CA LEU A 115 15.46 14.69 -13.13
C LEU A 115 14.40 15.82 -13.13
N LYS A 116 13.95 16.25 -14.31
CA LYS A 116 12.92 17.29 -14.49
C LYS A 116 11.50 16.73 -14.45
N THR A 117 11.34 15.42 -14.62
CA THR A 117 10.01 14.77 -14.59
C THR A 117 9.35 14.97 -13.22
N PRO A 118 8.11 15.46 -13.16
CA PRO A 118 7.40 15.64 -11.90
C PRO A 118 7.16 14.30 -11.23
N LEU A 119 6.91 14.32 -9.92
CA LEU A 119 6.50 13.15 -9.16
C LEU A 119 4.99 12.98 -9.32
N GLU A 120 4.57 12.07 -10.18
CA GLU A 120 3.18 11.74 -10.41
C GLU A 120 2.84 10.44 -9.66
N LEU A 121 1.89 10.51 -8.75
CA LEU A 121 1.38 9.36 -8.02
C LEU A 121 -0.03 9.03 -8.52
N ASN A 122 -0.28 7.76 -8.76
CA ASN A 122 -1.62 7.23 -8.88
C ASN A 122 -1.88 6.34 -7.65
N PHE A 123 -1.96 7.00 -6.49
CA PHE A 123 -1.98 6.33 -5.20
C PHE A 123 -3.31 5.60 -5.00
N SER A 124 -3.21 4.30 -4.87
CA SER A 124 -4.33 3.41 -4.60
C SER A 124 -3.88 2.47 -3.50
N VAL A 125 -4.37 2.65 -2.29
CA VAL A 125 -4.19 1.62 -1.27
C VAL A 125 -5.09 0.46 -1.66
N GLU A 126 -4.48 -0.64 -2.10
CA GLU A 126 -5.16 -1.92 -1.91
C GLU A 126 -5.21 -2.13 -0.40
N SER A 127 -6.30 -1.68 0.19
CA SER A 127 -6.64 -2.06 1.53
C SER A 127 -6.68 -3.61 1.56
N ALA A 128 -6.28 -4.21 2.67
CA ALA A 128 -6.65 -5.62 2.91
C ALA A 128 -8.17 -5.82 2.73
N TYR A 129 -8.87 -4.71 2.67
CA TYR A 129 -10.30 -4.55 2.39
C TYR A 129 -10.62 -4.37 0.90
N ASP A 130 -9.65 -4.17 -0.02
CA ASP A 130 -9.89 -4.17 -1.47
C ASP A 130 -9.90 -5.60 -2.01
N GLY A 131 -10.91 -5.91 -2.76
CA GLY A 131 -11.12 -7.21 -3.39
C GLY A 131 -12.51 -7.74 -3.12
N LYS A 132 -12.91 -8.72 -3.92
CA LYS A 132 -14.22 -9.36 -3.82
C LYS A 132 -14.34 -10.18 -2.52
N ALA A 133 -15.55 -10.23 -1.96
CA ALA A 133 -15.91 -11.11 -0.86
C ALA A 133 -15.06 -10.92 0.42
N LEU A 134 -14.89 -9.69 0.85
CA LEU A 134 -14.05 -9.33 1.99
C LEU A 134 -14.37 -10.13 3.26
N TYR A 135 -15.63 -10.14 3.66
CA TYR A 135 -16.09 -10.88 4.84
C TYR A 135 -15.88 -12.39 4.70
N PHE A 136 -16.09 -12.92 3.48
CA PHE A 136 -15.83 -14.33 3.21
C PHE A 136 -14.34 -14.67 3.34
N ARG A 137 -13.44 -13.82 2.85
CA ARG A 137 -11.98 -14.00 3.00
C ARG A 137 -11.57 -13.98 4.47
N GLN A 138 -12.15 -13.09 5.26
CA GLN A 138 -11.90 -13.04 6.69
C GLN A 138 -12.38 -14.33 7.39
N ALA A 139 -13.59 -14.77 7.10
CA ALA A 139 -14.13 -16.02 7.65
C ALA A 139 -13.26 -17.23 7.26
N VAL A 140 -12.76 -17.26 6.03
CA VAL A 140 -11.83 -18.34 5.58
C VAL A 140 -10.51 -18.26 6.33
N ALA A 141 -9.96 -17.07 6.56
CA ALA A 141 -8.72 -16.91 7.32
C ALA A 141 -8.88 -17.33 8.78
N GLU A 142 -10.00 -16.99 9.41
CA GLU A 142 -10.35 -17.42 10.77
C GLU A 142 -10.52 -18.96 10.83
N TYR A 143 -11.24 -19.53 9.86
CA TYR A 143 -11.41 -20.98 9.75
C TYR A 143 -10.06 -21.73 9.64
N ILE A 144 -9.13 -21.24 8.83
CA ILE A 144 -7.80 -21.84 8.69
C ILE A 144 -7.05 -21.74 10.01
N LYS A 145 -7.08 -20.59 10.68
CA LYS A 145 -6.41 -20.38 11.95
C LYS A 145 -6.93 -21.31 13.05
N GLU A 146 -8.23 -21.60 13.06
CA GLU A 146 -8.84 -22.47 14.04
C GLU A 146 -8.60 -23.97 13.75
N ASN A 147 -8.67 -24.36 12.48
CA ASN A 147 -8.61 -25.78 12.10
C ASN A 147 -7.22 -26.25 11.64
N CYS A 148 -6.34 -25.31 11.28
CA CYS A 148 -4.98 -25.58 10.81
C CYS A 148 -3.99 -24.61 11.47
N PRO A 149 -3.83 -24.61 12.80
CA PRO A 149 -3.05 -23.61 13.54
C PRO A 149 -1.55 -23.58 13.17
N GLN A 150 -1.06 -24.59 12.47
CA GLN A 150 0.31 -24.67 11.94
C GLN A 150 0.51 -23.87 10.64
N LEU A 151 -0.58 -23.37 10.01
CA LEU A 151 -0.54 -22.64 8.76
C LEU A 151 -0.92 -21.17 8.99
N ASP A 152 -0.16 -20.26 8.36
CA ASP A 152 -0.52 -18.85 8.31
C ASP A 152 -1.09 -18.49 6.92
N PRO A 153 -2.37 -18.12 6.83
CA PRO A 153 -3.01 -17.81 5.55
C PRO A 153 -2.38 -16.61 4.83
N TYR A 154 -1.59 -15.78 5.53
CA TYR A 154 -0.98 -14.57 4.97
C TYR A 154 0.49 -14.73 4.58
N THR A 155 1.23 -15.65 5.23
CA THR A 155 2.68 -15.77 5.03
C THR A 155 3.09 -17.05 4.31
N ASP A 156 2.29 -18.12 4.37
CA ASP A 156 2.68 -19.44 3.84
C ASP A 156 2.40 -19.62 2.33
N GLY A 157 1.94 -18.59 1.65
CA GLY A 157 1.68 -18.62 0.20
C GLY A 157 0.61 -19.65 -0.21
N LEU A 158 -0.38 -19.88 0.64
CA LEU A 158 -1.43 -20.88 0.45
C LEU A 158 -2.31 -20.59 -0.76
N LYS A 159 -2.67 -21.62 -1.51
CA LYS A 159 -3.73 -21.58 -2.53
C LYS A 159 -4.99 -22.19 -1.94
N ILE A 160 -5.97 -21.33 -1.64
CA ILE A 160 -7.23 -21.72 -0.99
C ILE A 160 -8.32 -21.80 -2.05
N TYR A 161 -8.84 -23.01 -2.27
CA TYR A 161 -9.96 -23.26 -3.19
C TYR A 161 -11.27 -23.21 -2.43
N THR A 162 -12.23 -22.45 -2.92
CA THR A 162 -13.53 -22.26 -2.28
C THR A 162 -14.67 -22.47 -3.28
N THR A 163 -15.89 -22.60 -2.77
CA THR A 163 -17.12 -22.70 -3.58
C THR A 163 -17.72 -21.35 -3.95
N LEU A 164 -17.01 -20.23 -3.69
CA LEU A 164 -17.48 -18.90 -3.97
C LEU A 164 -17.61 -18.65 -5.47
N ASP A 165 -18.83 -18.37 -5.95
CA ASP A 165 -19.04 -17.86 -7.32
C ASP A 165 -18.86 -16.33 -7.34
N SER A 166 -17.83 -15.86 -8.02
CA SER A 166 -17.48 -14.44 -8.09
C SER A 166 -18.53 -13.55 -8.75
N ARG A 167 -19.42 -14.10 -9.58
CA ARG A 167 -20.52 -13.38 -10.22
C ARG A 167 -21.66 -13.18 -9.23
N MET A 168 -22.03 -14.25 -8.51
CA MET A 168 -23.04 -14.19 -7.45
C MET A 168 -22.61 -13.23 -6.34
N GLN A 169 -21.35 -13.28 -5.93
CA GLN A 169 -20.78 -12.35 -4.94
C GLN A 169 -20.89 -10.90 -5.40
N ARG A 170 -20.56 -10.60 -6.67
CA ARG A 170 -20.70 -9.25 -7.21
C ARG A 170 -22.13 -8.76 -7.16
N TYR A 171 -23.09 -9.59 -7.58
CA TYR A 171 -24.51 -9.21 -7.52
C TYR A 171 -25.00 -8.97 -6.09
N ALA A 172 -24.52 -9.76 -5.13
CA ALA A 172 -24.82 -9.56 -3.72
C ALA A 172 -24.26 -8.23 -3.21
N GLU A 173 -23.00 -7.92 -3.52
CA GLU A 173 -22.35 -6.66 -3.14
C GLU A 173 -23.05 -5.44 -3.78
N GLU A 174 -23.43 -5.52 -5.06
CA GLU A 174 -24.18 -4.49 -5.77
C GLU A 174 -25.56 -4.25 -5.11
N ALA A 175 -26.29 -5.33 -4.80
CA ALA A 175 -27.60 -5.24 -4.13
C ALA A 175 -27.49 -4.63 -2.72
N VAL A 176 -26.49 -5.03 -1.94
CA VAL A 176 -26.23 -4.44 -0.62
C VAL A 176 -25.93 -2.95 -0.76
N ASN A 177 -25.03 -2.57 -1.68
CA ASN A 177 -24.69 -1.16 -1.89
C ASN A 177 -25.89 -0.32 -2.31
N GLU A 178 -26.74 -0.85 -3.17
CA GLU A 178 -27.98 -0.15 -3.60
C GLU A 178 -28.95 0.02 -2.42
N GLN A 179 -29.17 -1.06 -1.66
CA GLN A 179 -30.08 -1.01 -0.53
C GLN A 179 -29.57 -0.11 0.59
N MET A 180 -28.26 -0.14 0.88
CA MET A 180 -27.67 0.71 1.92
C MET A 180 -27.77 2.20 1.60
N LYS A 181 -27.74 2.60 0.32
CA LYS A 181 -28.02 3.99 -0.06
C LYS A 181 -29.43 4.41 0.33
N LYS A 182 -30.45 3.54 0.14
CA LYS A 182 -31.82 3.81 0.52
C LYS A 182 -31.98 3.88 2.05
N VAL A 183 -31.33 2.97 2.77
CA VAL A 183 -31.32 2.95 4.23
C VAL A 183 -30.66 4.22 4.78
N GLN A 184 -29.52 4.62 4.23
CA GLN A 184 -28.83 5.85 4.61
C GLN A 184 -29.71 7.08 4.38
N GLN A 185 -30.37 7.16 3.23
CA GLN A 185 -31.28 8.26 2.94
C GLN A 185 -32.47 8.31 3.91
N SER A 186 -33.01 7.16 4.28
CA SER A 186 -34.10 7.08 5.28
C SER A 186 -33.61 7.50 6.65
N PHE A 187 -32.40 7.09 7.03
CA PHE A 187 -31.74 7.51 8.28
C PHE A 187 -31.55 9.03 8.30
N ASP A 188 -30.96 9.59 7.25
CA ASP A 188 -30.72 11.04 7.15
C ASP A 188 -32.03 11.85 7.21
N ASN A 189 -33.10 11.34 6.56
CA ASN A 189 -34.39 11.96 6.61
C ASN A 189 -35.04 11.90 8.02
N HIS A 190 -34.85 10.77 8.72
CA HIS A 190 -35.35 10.60 10.08
C HIS A 190 -34.69 11.58 11.06
N TRP A 191 -33.38 11.76 10.92
CA TRP A 191 -32.59 12.64 11.79
C TRP A 191 -32.61 14.12 11.37
N ARG A 192 -33.15 14.42 10.17
CA ARG A 192 -33.24 15.79 9.67
C ARG A 192 -34.14 16.62 10.56
N GLY A 193 -33.59 17.64 11.22
CA GLY A 193 -34.30 18.55 12.09
C GLY A 193 -34.43 18.12 13.56
N ILE A 194 -33.90 16.95 13.93
CA ILE A 194 -33.89 16.51 15.33
C ILE A 194 -32.79 17.22 16.14
N GLY A 195 -31.82 17.83 15.43
CA GLY A 195 -30.68 18.48 16.07
C GLY A 195 -29.62 17.45 16.50
N ASP A 196 -28.72 17.84 17.39
CA ASP A 196 -27.65 16.98 17.90
C ASP A 196 -28.24 15.84 18.77
N PRO A 197 -28.12 14.56 18.33
CA PRO A 197 -28.71 13.43 19.05
C PRO A 197 -27.91 13.00 20.29
N TRP A 198 -26.70 13.53 20.46
CA TRP A 198 -25.78 13.10 21.50
C TRP A 198 -26.14 13.73 22.85
N ARG A 199 -26.86 12.95 23.67
CA ARG A 199 -27.33 13.38 24.98
C ARG A 199 -26.82 12.46 26.08
N ASP A 200 -26.60 13.02 27.26
CA ASP A 200 -26.28 12.25 28.46
C ASP A 200 -27.51 11.50 29.00
N GLU A 201 -27.32 10.69 30.03
CA GLU A 201 -28.43 9.95 30.71
C GLU A 201 -29.52 10.86 31.26
N LYS A 202 -29.25 12.14 31.45
CA LYS A 202 -30.18 13.16 31.93
C LYS A 202 -30.87 13.94 30.80
N GLY A 203 -30.55 13.59 29.54
CA GLY A 203 -31.09 14.22 28.35
C GLY A 203 -30.43 15.54 27.95
N ASN A 204 -29.33 15.95 28.59
CA ASN A 204 -28.57 17.14 28.19
C ASN A 204 -27.67 16.87 27.01
N LEU A 205 -27.53 17.85 26.11
CA LEU A 205 -26.55 17.78 25.01
C LEU A 205 -25.14 17.62 25.54
N ILE A 206 -24.37 16.73 24.93
CA ILE A 206 -22.94 16.57 25.20
C ILE A 206 -22.19 17.46 24.20
N PRO A 207 -21.67 18.62 24.63
CA PRO A 207 -21.02 19.55 23.72
C PRO A 207 -19.74 18.94 23.10
N GLY A 208 -19.52 19.17 21.79
CA GLY A 208 -18.33 18.74 21.10
C GLY A 208 -18.13 17.21 21.05
N PHE A 209 -19.21 16.43 21.20
CA PHE A 209 -19.11 14.95 21.19
C PHE A 209 -18.54 14.44 19.87
N ILE A 210 -19.09 14.90 18.74
CA ILE A 210 -18.65 14.46 17.40
C ILE A 210 -17.20 14.88 17.15
N GLU A 211 -16.85 16.14 17.45
CA GLU A 211 -15.49 16.63 17.27
C GLU A 211 -14.48 15.84 18.10
N ARG A 212 -14.84 15.51 19.33
CA ARG A 212 -14.00 14.72 20.23
C ARG A 212 -13.80 13.31 19.68
N ILE A 213 -14.86 12.63 19.27
CA ILE A 213 -14.76 11.28 18.69
C ILE A 213 -14.04 11.32 17.34
N ALA A 214 -14.40 12.26 16.47
CA ALA A 214 -13.75 12.41 15.17
C ALA A 214 -12.24 12.66 15.32
N SER A 215 -11.84 13.51 16.29
CA SER A 215 -10.43 13.83 16.52
C SER A 215 -9.56 12.63 16.94
N THR A 216 -10.16 11.56 17.42
CA THR A 216 -9.45 10.31 17.75
C THR A 216 -9.22 9.42 16.53
N THR A 217 -9.89 9.69 15.40
CA THR A 217 -9.78 8.88 14.20
C THR A 217 -8.58 9.27 13.35
N GLU A 218 -7.91 8.29 12.76
CA GLU A 218 -6.80 8.51 11.82
C GLU A 218 -7.24 9.35 10.60
N ALA A 219 -8.45 9.11 10.11
CA ALA A 219 -9.03 9.87 8.99
C ALA A 219 -9.13 11.37 9.29
N TYR A 220 -9.56 11.74 10.51
CA TYR A 220 -9.62 13.14 10.94
C TYR A 220 -8.24 13.78 11.02
N GLN A 221 -7.25 13.07 11.57
CA GLN A 221 -5.87 13.56 11.64
C GLN A 221 -5.27 13.81 10.24
N ILE A 222 -5.53 12.90 9.31
CA ILE A 222 -5.10 13.04 7.90
C ILE A 222 -5.79 14.25 7.24
N LEU A 223 -7.09 14.40 7.42
CA LEU A 223 -7.85 15.51 6.84
C LEU A 223 -7.45 16.86 7.45
N LYS A 224 -7.27 16.93 8.77
CA LYS A 224 -6.83 18.14 9.44
C LYS A 224 -5.42 18.57 9.04
N ALA A 225 -4.52 17.62 8.77
CA ALA A 225 -3.18 17.93 8.25
C ALA A 225 -3.23 18.44 6.79
N ARG A 226 -4.26 18.07 6.04
CA ARG A 226 -4.44 18.44 4.61
C ARG A 226 -5.23 19.74 4.43
N PHE A 227 -6.12 20.03 5.36
CA PHE A 227 -7.01 21.21 5.35
C PHE A 227 -6.94 21.85 6.75
N PRO A 228 -5.87 22.65 7.03
CA PRO A 228 -5.64 23.30 8.31
C PRO A 228 -6.70 24.36 8.64
#